data_a7bd426868281b89e47c2374f18a8635
#
_entry.id   a7bd426868281b89e47c2374f18a8635
#
_cell.length_a   1.000
_cell.length_b   1.000
_cell.length_c   1.000
_cell.angle_alpha   90.00
_cell.angle_beta   90.00
_cell.angle_gamma   90.00
#
_symmetry.space_group_name_H-M   'P 1'
#
loop_
_entity.id
_entity.type
_entity.pdbx_description
1 polymer ?
#
loop_
_entity_poly.entity_id
_entity_poly.type
_entity_poly.pdbx_seq_one_letter_code
_entity_poly.pdbx_strand_id
1 'polypeptide(L)'
;KEEQMKTELSSLVSDKNVAKKYQKEYKELVEKIQDFDYEVKDEKVDGDAATVKVQITTYNFGTAYKEMYQQVVKDANSGKLTSKTDLNDYIYKMMFKKMNALKKKDYKKTVSIQCTKNEDGDWETDVDTNSDLKDAMLGGIMTLSSQNSTSSK
;
A
#
# COMPACT_ATOMS: atom_id res chain seq x y z
N LYS A 1 -13.94 5.98 -5.23
CA LYS A 1 -12.94 5.61 -4.19
C LYS A 1 -12.67 4.11 -4.14
N GLU A 2 -13.71 3.30 -4.06
CA GLU A 2 -13.58 1.83 -3.98
C GLU A 2 -13.05 1.21 -5.28
N GLU A 3 -13.48 1.69 -6.44
CA GLU A 3 -13.03 1.20 -7.74
C GLU A 3 -11.57 1.56 -8.05
N GLN A 4 -11.10 2.72 -7.64
CA GLN A 4 -9.70 3.13 -7.84
C GLN A 4 -8.74 2.28 -7.00
N MET A 5 -9.09 2.01 -5.75
CA MET A 5 -8.30 1.11 -4.90
C MET A 5 -8.30 -0.33 -5.44
N LYS A 6 -9.42 -0.80 -5.97
CA LYS A 6 -9.49 -2.10 -6.66
C LYS A 6 -8.61 -2.13 -7.90
N THR A 7 -8.54 -1.05 -8.65
CA THR A 7 -7.70 -0.95 -9.84
C THR A 7 -6.21 -0.92 -9.48
N GLU A 8 -5.82 -0.20 -8.44
CA GLU A 8 -4.42 -0.16 -7.99
C GLU A 8 -3.97 -1.48 -7.37
N LEU A 9 -4.83 -2.14 -6.61
CA LEU A 9 -4.56 -3.48 -6.08
C LEU A 9 -4.57 -4.55 -7.18
N SER A 10 -5.40 -4.40 -8.21
CA SER A 10 -5.39 -5.30 -9.35
C SER A 10 -4.13 -5.16 -10.20
N SER A 11 -3.47 -3.99 -10.15
CA SER A 11 -2.17 -3.83 -10.79
C SER A 11 -1.04 -4.52 -10.02
N LEU A 12 -1.18 -4.67 -8.71
CA LEU A 12 -0.26 -5.47 -7.88
C LEU A 12 -0.47 -6.97 -8.06
N VAL A 13 -1.68 -7.39 -8.43
CA VAL A 13 -2.03 -8.78 -8.71
C VAL A 13 -2.41 -8.87 -10.20
N SER A 14 -1.41 -8.74 -11.07
CA SER A 14 -1.61 -8.78 -12.52
C SER A 14 -1.96 -10.16 -13.06
N ASP A 15 -1.82 -11.21 -12.26
CA ASP A 15 -2.13 -12.58 -12.66
C ASP A 15 -3.59 -12.91 -12.31
N LYS A 16 -4.44 -13.01 -13.33
CA LYS A 16 -5.86 -13.36 -13.19
C LYS A 16 -6.09 -14.73 -12.53
N ASN A 17 -5.16 -15.66 -12.68
CA ASN A 17 -5.25 -16.99 -12.07
C ASN A 17 -5.00 -16.92 -10.56
N VAL A 18 -4.06 -16.10 -10.13
CA VAL A 18 -3.79 -15.83 -8.71
C VAL A 18 -4.97 -15.13 -8.06
N ALA A 19 -5.53 -14.12 -8.71
CA ALA A 19 -6.70 -13.41 -8.22
C ALA A 19 -7.89 -14.36 -8.02
N LYS A 20 -8.08 -15.33 -8.92
CA LYS A 20 -9.14 -16.32 -8.83
C LYS A 20 -8.91 -17.34 -7.70
N LYS A 21 -7.67 -17.79 -7.50
CA LYS A 21 -7.28 -18.76 -6.46
C LYS A 21 -7.36 -18.15 -5.05
N TYR A 22 -7.00 -16.88 -4.92
CA TYR A 22 -6.89 -16.19 -3.64
C TYR A 22 -7.97 -15.11 -3.44
N GLN A 23 -9.17 -15.31 -3.97
CA GLN A 23 -10.26 -14.32 -3.88
C GLN A 23 -10.61 -13.94 -2.44
N LYS A 24 -10.64 -14.92 -1.55
CA LYS A 24 -10.95 -14.70 -0.14
C LYS A 24 -9.86 -13.85 0.53
N GLU A 25 -8.62 -14.25 0.37
CA GLU A 25 -7.46 -13.56 0.96
C GLU A 25 -7.30 -12.16 0.39
N TYR A 26 -7.56 -12.01 -0.91
CA TYR A 26 -7.56 -10.71 -1.58
C TYR A 26 -8.64 -9.78 -1.02
N LYS A 27 -9.84 -10.28 -0.83
CA LYS A 27 -10.93 -9.52 -0.24
C LYS A 27 -10.60 -9.07 1.18
N GLU A 28 -10.06 -9.96 2.00
CA GLU A 28 -9.61 -9.64 3.36
C GLU A 28 -8.55 -8.53 3.35
N LEU A 29 -7.59 -8.61 2.43
CA LEU A 29 -6.55 -7.60 2.30
C LEU A 29 -7.12 -6.23 1.87
N VAL A 30 -8.03 -6.20 0.91
CA VAL A 30 -8.71 -4.97 0.47
C VAL A 30 -9.46 -4.32 1.64
N GLU A 31 -10.23 -5.10 2.38
CA GLU A 31 -10.96 -4.62 3.56
C GLU A 31 -10.01 -4.06 4.61
N LYS A 32 -8.88 -4.72 4.84
CA LYS A 32 -7.84 -4.27 5.77
C LYS A 32 -7.17 -2.97 5.31
N ILE A 33 -6.88 -2.81 4.02
CA ILE A 33 -6.32 -1.57 3.48
C ILE A 33 -7.30 -0.40 3.61
N GLN A 34 -8.58 -0.66 3.46
CA GLN A 34 -9.63 0.35 3.63
C GLN A 34 -9.87 0.73 5.10
N ASP A 35 -9.42 -0.10 6.04
CA ASP A 35 -9.57 0.11 7.48
C ASP A 35 -8.40 0.94 8.03
N PHE A 36 -8.26 2.17 7.55
CA PHE A 36 -7.28 3.12 8.07
C PHE A 36 -7.99 4.27 8.79
N ASP A 37 -7.29 4.86 9.75
CA ASP A 37 -7.74 6.06 10.44
C ASP A 37 -6.99 7.28 9.89
N TYR A 38 -7.61 8.44 9.95
CA TYR A 38 -6.95 9.68 9.57
C TYR A 38 -7.31 10.80 10.54
N GLU A 39 -6.39 11.73 10.71
CA GLU A 39 -6.57 12.92 11.53
C GLU A 39 -5.97 14.13 10.81
N VAL A 40 -6.74 15.19 10.66
CA VAL A 40 -6.23 16.47 10.13
C VAL A 40 -5.40 17.13 11.21
N LYS A 41 -4.11 17.32 10.96
CA LYS A 41 -3.14 17.91 11.91
C LYS A 41 -2.95 19.39 11.73
N ASP A 42 -2.98 19.88 10.51
CA ASP A 42 -2.75 21.29 10.20
C ASP A 42 -3.44 21.64 8.89
N GLU A 43 -3.80 22.90 8.77
CA GLU A 43 -4.46 23.45 7.60
C GLU A 43 -3.93 24.86 7.37
N LYS A 44 -3.40 25.11 6.19
CA LYS A 44 -2.82 26.40 5.83
C LYS A 44 -3.39 26.88 4.52
N VAL A 45 -4.09 28.01 4.57
CA VAL A 45 -4.73 28.62 3.39
C VAL A 45 -3.92 29.84 2.97
N ASP A 46 -3.64 29.94 1.66
CA ASP A 46 -2.97 31.08 1.05
C ASP A 46 -3.69 31.42 -0.27
N GLY A 47 -4.66 32.35 -0.19
CA GLY A 47 -5.48 32.74 -1.34
C GLY A 47 -6.31 31.59 -1.90
N ASP A 48 -6.07 31.23 -3.16
CA ASP A 48 -6.75 30.14 -3.86
C ASP A 48 -6.04 28.79 -3.71
N ALA A 49 -5.02 28.71 -2.87
CA ALA A 49 -4.30 27.50 -2.56
C ALA A 49 -4.38 27.17 -1.06
N ALA A 50 -4.40 25.89 -0.74
CA ALA A 50 -4.36 25.44 0.64
C ALA A 50 -3.55 24.13 0.73
N THR A 51 -2.88 23.95 1.86
CA THR A 51 -2.20 22.70 2.20
C THR A 51 -2.82 22.13 3.46
N VAL A 52 -3.25 20.88 3.40
CA VAL A 52 -3.82 20.18 4.54
C VAL A 52 -2.87 19.05 4.91
N LYS A 53 -2.42 19.04 6.16
CA LYS A 53 -1.60 17.94 6.70
C LYS A 53 -2.52 16.93 7.36
N VAL A 54 -2.43 15.69 6.90
CA VAL A 54 -3.27 14.58 7.37
C VAL A 54 -2.35 13.47 7.88
N GLN A 55 -2.58 13.02 9.11
CA GLN A 55 -1.91 11.85 9.65
C GLN A 55 -2.74 10.61 9.33
N ILE A 56 -2.13 9.68 8.61
CA ILE A 56 -2.70 8.37 8.32
C ILE A 56 -2.19 7.37 9.37
N THR A 57 -3.09 6.61 9.95
CA THR A 57 -2.78 5.49 10.85
C THR A 57 -3.36 4.22 10.27
N THR A 58 -2.50 3.25 9.98
CA THR A 58 -2.90 1.99 9.37
C THR A 58 -1.98 0.85 9.78
N TYR A 59 -2.25 -0.33 9.25
CA TYR A 59 -1.41 -1.51 9.45
C TYR A 59 -0.06 -1.32 8.74
N ASN A 60 0.99 -1.85 9.31
CA ASN A 60 2.34 -1.73 8.75
C ASN A 60 2.56 -2.75 7.62
N PHE A 61 1.87 -2.54 6.50
CA PHE A 61 1.99 -3.40 5.31
C PHE A 61 3.42 -3.39 4.75
N GLY A 62 4.13 -2.27 4.88
CA GLY A 62 5.52 -2.17 4.43
C GLY A 62 6.44 -3.14 5.14
N THR A 63 6.35 -3.23 6.46
CA THR A 63 7.12 -4.21 7.24
C THR A 63 6.73 -5.64 6.89
N ALA A 64 5.43 -5.93 6.73
CA ALA A 64 4.96 -7.25 6.33
C ALA A 64 5.50 -7.65 4.94
N TYR A 65 5.53 -6.71 4.00
CA TYR A 65 6.12 -6.92 2.67
C TYR A 65 7.62 -7.23 2.77
N LYS A 66 8.37 -6.49 3.57
CA LYS A 66 9.79 -6.71 3.79
C LYS A 66 10.05 -8.09 4.41
N GLU A 67 9.29 -8.46 5.41
CA GLU A 67 9.37 -9.78 6.06
C GLU A 67 9.03 -10.92 5.08
N MET A 68 8.03 -10.71 4.24
CA MET A 68 7.67 -11.65 3.17
C MET A 68 8.84 -11.86 2.22
N TYR A 69 9.44 -10.78 1.75
CA TYR A 69 10.58 -10.84 0.83
C TYR A 69 11.77 -11.55 1.45
N GLN A 70 12.12 -11.24 2.70
CA GLN A 70 13.19 -11.89 3.44
C GLN A 70 12.94 -13.39 3.61
N GLN A 71 11.69 -13.77 3.88
CA GLN A 71 11.31 -15.18 4.03
C GLN A 71 11.42 -15.95 2.70
N VAL A 72 11.01 -15.32 1.59
CA VAL A 72 11.15 -15.92 0.26
C VAL A 72 12.61 -16.15 -0.08
N VAL A 73 13.49 -15.18 0.16
CA VAL A 73 14.94 -15.33 -0.07
C VAL A 73 15.54 -16.43 0.80
N LYS A 74 15.17 -16.48 2.06
CA LYS A 74 15.61 -17.53 3.00
C LYS A 74 15.18 -18.92 2.53
N ASP A 75 13.95 -19.07 2.10
CA ASP A 75 13.40 -20.34 1.62
C ASP A 75 14.07 -20.78 0.31
N ALA A 76 14.37 -19.83 -0.58
CA ALA A 76 15.14 -20.09 -1.81
C ALA A 76 16.56 -20.61 -1.50
N ASN A 77 17.25 -19.94 -0.56
CA ASN A 77 18.61 -20.30 -0.17
C ASN A 77 18.70 -21.65 0.60
N SER A 78 17.62 -22.02 1.28
CA SER A 78 17.57 -23.30 2.02
C SER A 78 17.20 -24.51 1.17
N GLY A 79 16.96 -24.33 -0.13
CA GLY A 79 16.53 -25.40 -1.04
C GLY A 79 15.05 -25.79 -0.91
N LYS A 80 14.27 -25.03 -0.17
CA LYS A 80 12.83 -25.25 0.02
C LYS A 80 12.03 -24.97 -1.25
N LEU A 81 12.54 -24.07 -2.09
CA LEU A 81 11.98 -23.78 -3.41
C LEU A 81 12.73 -24.59 -4.47
N THR A 82 11.99 -25.40 -5.22
CA THR A 82 12.54 -26.24 -6.30
C THR A 82 12.12 -25.70 -7.67
N SER A 83 12.68 -26.29 -8.74
CA SER A 83 12.27 -25.97 -10.11
C SER A 83 10.79 -26.28 -10.39
N LYS A 84 10.16 -27.08 -9.55
CA LYS A 84 8.73 -27.43 -9.63
C LYS A 84 7.83 -26.45 -8.85
N THR A 85 8.44 -25.58 -8.04
CA THR A 85 7.68 -24.59 -7.26
C THR A 85 7.20 -23.46 -8.17
N ASP A 86 5.90 -23.18 -8.16
CA ASP A 86 5.36 -21.96 -8.78
C ASP A 86 5.74 -20.79 -7.88
N LEU A 87 6.77 -20.05 -8.27
CA LEU A 87 7.33 -18.95 -7.49
C LEU A 87 6.32 -17.82 -7.30
N ASN A 88 5.55 -17.49 -8.34
CA ASN A 88 4.52 -16.45 -8.24
C ASN A 88 3.43 -16.83 -7.23
N ASP A 89 2.92 -18.04 -7.32
CA ASP A 89 1.93 -18.54 -6.36
C ASP A 89 2.48 -18.51 -4.93
N TYR A 90 3.72 -18.95 -4.74
CA TYR A 90 4.39 -18.95 -3.45
C TYR A 90 4.51 -17.52 -2.87
N ILE A 91 4.93 -16.56 -3.67
CA ILE A 91 5.06 -15.16 -3.27
C ILE A 91 3.71 -14.57 -2.86
N TYR A 92 2.66 -14.76 -3.67
CA TYR A 92 1.33 -14.27 -3.34
C TYR A 92 0.75 -14.90 -2.08
N LYS A 93 0.89 -16.20 -1.94
CA LYS A 93 0.48 -16.91 -0.73
C LYS A 93 1.15 -16.35 0.52
N MET A 94 2.46 -16.13 0.46
CA MET A 94 3.23 -15.58 1.56
C MET A 94 2.85 -14.12 1.85
N MET A 95 2.62 -13.32 0.81
CA MET A 95 2.18 -11.94 0.93
C MET A 95 0.83 -11.83 1.66
N PHE A 96 -0.17 -12.59 1.22
CA PHE A 96 -1.48 -12.60 1.88
C PHE A 96 -1.38 -13.09 3.32
N LYS A 97 -0.60 -14.13 3.57
CA LYS A 97 -0.39 -14.65 4.91
C LYS A 97 0.20 -13.60 5.86
N LYS A 98 1.25 -12.89 5.44
CA LYS A 98 1.92 -11.88 6.25
C LYS A 98 1.06 -10.64 6.45
N MET A 99 0.42 -10.14 5.40
CA MET A 99 -0.38 -8.92 5.47
C MET A 99 -1.70 -9.12 6.21
N ASN A 100 -2.40 -10.23 5.96
CA ASN A 100 -3.67 -10.52 6.65
C ASN A 100 -3.48 -10.89 8.12
N ALA A 101 -2.29 -11.30 8.51
CA ALA A 101 -1.95 -11.57 9.92
C ALA A 101 -1.73 -10.30 10.76
N LEU A 102 -1.58 -9.14 10.14
CA LEU A 102 -1.42 -7.87 10.87
C LEU A 102 -2.68 -7.55 11.68
N LYS A 103 -2.50 -7.21 12.96
CA LYS A 103 -3.62 -6.95 13.88
C LYS A 103 -3.63 -5.56 14.49
N LYS A 104 -2.50 -4.83 14.37
CA LYS A 104 -2.34 -3.51 14.97
C LYS A 104 -2.08 -2.46 13.90
N LYS A 105 -2.73 -1.31 14.05
CA LYS A 105 -2.48 -0.13 13.23
C LYS A 105 -1.34 0.68 13.87
N ASP A 106 -0.12 0.21 13.68
CA ASP A 106 1.09 0.79 14.27
C ASP A 106 1.93 1.63 13.29
N TYR A 107 1.47 1.77 12.05
CA TYR A 107 2.08 2.65 11.06
C TYR A 107 1.37 4.00 11.06
N LYS A 108 2.16 5.08 11.27
CA LYS A 108 1.68 6.47 11.24
C LYS A 108 2.54 7.29 10.30
N LYS A 109 1.89 8.02 9.42
CA LYS A 109 2.56 8.94 8.49
C LYS A 109 1.72 10.18 8.27
N THR A 110 2.34 11.35 8.43
CA THR A 110 1.72 12.63 8.08
C THR A 110 2.08 12.97 6.64
N VAL A 111 1.07 13.26 5.83
CA VAL A 111 1.21 13.64 4.43
C VAL A 111 0.52 14.98 4.18
N SER A 112 0.99 15.69 3.16
CA SER A 112 0.39 16.95 2.74
C SER A 112 -0.52 16.73 1.55
N ILE A 113 -1.74 17.27 1.63
CA ILE A 113 -2.70 17.29 0.54
C ILE A 113 -2.78 18.71 0.03
N GLN A 114 -2.56 18.90 -1.26
CA GLN A 114 -2.66 20.20 -1.92
C GLN A 114 -4.09 20.43 -2.40
N CYS A 115 -4.61 21.60 -2.09
CA CYS A 115 -5.93 22.03 -2.50
C CYS A 115 -5.82 23.33 -3.32
N THR A 116 -6.53 23.40 -4.41
CA THR A 116 -6.59 24.60 -5.26
C THR A 116 -8.05 24.97 -5.54
N LYS A 117 -8.34 26.26 -5.58
CA LYS A 117 -9.67 26.76 -5.93
C LYS A 117 -9.78 26.85 -7.45
N ASN A 118 -10.82 26.25 -8.02
CA ASN A 118 -11.06 26.33 -9.45
C ASN A 118 -11.78 27.64 -9.82
N GLU A 119 -12.07 27.84 -11.13
CA GLU A 119 -12.71 29.02 -11.63
C GLU A 119 -14.13 29.21 -11.08
N ASP A 120 -14.81 28.15 -10.71
CA ASP A 120 -16.16 28.18 -10.12
C ASP A 120 -16.14 28.47 -8.61
N GLY A 121 -14.94 28.56 -8.01
CA GLY A 121 -14.78 28.81 -6.58
C GLY A 121 -14.80 27.54 -5.72
N ASP A 122 -14.80 26.37 -6.34
CA ASP A 122 -14.78 25.09 -5.64
C ASP A 122 -13.34 24.64 -5.38
N TRP A 123 -13.12 24.01 -4.22
CA TRP A 123 -11.83 23.45 -3.87
C TRP A 123 -11.62 22.07 -4.51
N GLU A 124 -10.51 21.93 -5.22
CA GLU A 124 -10.04 20.66 -5.78
C GLU A 124 -8.81 20.19 -5.03
N THR A 125 -8.66 18.87 -4.89
CA THR A 125 -7.54 18.26 -4.17
C THR A 125 -6.71 17.38 -5.09
N ASP A 126 -5.45 17.16 -4.72
CA ASP A 126 -4.54 16.25 -5.42
C ASP A 126 -4.60 14.80 -4.89
N VAL A 127 -5.65 14.44 -4.17
CA VAL A 127 -5.80 13.10 -3.54
C VAL A 127 -5.58 11.96 -4.52
N ASP A 128 -6.09 12.10 -5.75
CA ASP A 128 -5.99 11.04 -6.77
C ASP A 128 -4.58 10.88 -7.37
N THR A 129 -3.75 11.91 -7.27
CA THR A 129 -2.38 11.92 -7.82
C THR A 129 -1.28 11.97 -6.76
N ASN A 130 -1.65 12.03 -5.49
CA ASN A 130 -0.74 12.17 -4.36
C ASN A 130 -0.11 10.82 -4.00
N SER A 131 1.10 10.59 -4.48
CA SER A 131 1.83 9.34 -4.23
C SER A 131 2.19 9.13 -2.77
N ASP A 132 2.48 10.20 -2.02
CA ASP A 132 2.77 10.11 -0.58
C ASP A 132 1.56 9.65 0.22
N LEU A 133 0.37 10.14 -0.13
CA LEU A 133 -0.87 9.70 0.48
C LEU A 133 -1.14 8.22 0.19
N LYS A 134 -0.96 7.80 -1.07
CA LYS A 134 -1.13 6.40 -1.47
C LYS A 134 -0.18 5.48 -0.73
N ASP A 135 1.11 5.87 -0.65
CA ASP A 135 2.11 5.10 0.09
C ASP A 135 1.76 5.00 1.58
N ALA A 136 1.32 6.10 2.19
CA ALA A 136 0.89 6.11 3.59
C ALA A 136 -0.30 5.16 3.84
N MET A 137 -1.28 5.16 2.94
CA MET A 137 -2.45 4.26 3.02
C MET A 137 -2.05 2.78 2.88
N LEU A 138 -0.95 2.51 2.17
CA LEU A 138 -0.38 1.18 1.99
C LEU A 138 0.72 0.85 3.01
N GLY A 139 0.80 1.59 4.11
CA GLY A 139 1.76 1.33 5.18
C GLY A 139 3.23 1.44 4.77
N GLY A 140 3.54 2.28 3.77
CA GLY A 140 4.91 2.54 3.35
C GLY A 140 5.50 1.51 2.37
N ILE A 141 4.70 0.66 1.73
CA ILE A 141 5.18 -0.37 0.80
C ILE A 141 6.01 0.24 -0.35
N MET A 142 5.53 1.33 -0.94
CA MET A 142 6.17 1.96 -2.11
C MET A 142 7.55 2.52 -1.76
N THR A 143 7.71 3.13 -0.61
CA THR A 143 8.99 3.64 -0.11
C THR A 143 9.98 2.49 0.10
N LEU A 144 9.57 1.39 0.72
CA LEU A 144 10.42 0.23 0.95
C LEU A 144 10.82 -0.47 -0.34
N SER A 145 9.92 -0.60 -1.30
CA SER A 145 10.22 -1.23 -2.59
C SER A 145 11.24 -0.42 -3.40
N SER A 146 11.18 0.91 -3.36
CA SER A 146 12.16 1.77 -4.04
C SER A 146 13.54 1.72 -3.39
N GLN A 147 13.62 1.57 -2.06
CA GLN A 147 14.90 1.41 -1.35
C GLN A 147 15.58 0.09 -1.69
N ASN A 148 14.82 -0.97 -1.88
CA ASN A 148 15.37 -2.28 -2.27
C ASN A 148 15.92 -2.29 -3.70
N SER A 149 15.39 -1.48 -4.59
CA SER A 149 15.90 -1.36 -5.96
C SER A 149 17.22 -0.59 -6.07
N THR A 150 17.57 0.23 -5.07
CA THR A 150 18.82 1.00 -5.02
C THR A 150 19.97 0.26 -4.33
N SER A 151 19.68 -0.78 -3.57
CA SER A 151 20.71 -1.56 -2.82
C SER A 151 21.29 -2.73 -3.63
N SER A 152 20.87 -2.95 -4.87
CA SER A 152 21.38 -4.01 -5.76
C SER A 152 22.45 -3.52 -6.76
N LYS A 153 23.11 -2.41 -6.45
CA LYS A 153 24.29 -1.94 -7.23
C LYS A 153 25.59 -2.22 -6.51
#